data_53422ac8ca8926f7d63df1c495c946a0
#
_entry.id   53422ac8ca8926f7d63df1c495c946a0
#
_cell.length_a   1.000
_cell.length_b   1.000
_cell.length_c   1.000
_cell.angle_alpha   90.00
_cell.angle_beta   90.00
_cell.angle_gamma   90.00
#
_symmetry.space_group_name_H-M   'P 1'
#
loop_
_entity.id
_entity.type
_entity.pdbx_description
1 polymer ?
#
loop_
_entity_poly.entity_id
_entity_poly.type
_entity_poly.pdbx_seq_one_letter_code
_entity_poly.pdbx_strand_id
1 'polypeptide(L)'
;SLVVLTEEPENETDAKRFGSNATAVYRYQPMDRIYRELMEHSDLQPKKRLDTFDVIGIYSPVNVMPKTEFALNIAKVLSEKYKVLYINFEEFSGLDEILVSTDDITLSDALYYYRQQRDNAAEKIMGTIRSVDGIDYIAPVMCAEDISYVESEQLVSFVECVGKNKGYEVIILDL
;
A
#
# COMPACT_ATOMS: atom_id res chain seq x y z
N SER A 1 -0.66 10.33 1.57
CA SER A 1 0.74 10.79 1.67
C SER A 1 1.66 9.85 0.90
N LEU A 2 2.69 10.39 0.26
CA LEU A 2 3.76 9.62 -0.41
C LEU A 2 4.99 9.62 0.50
N VAL A 3 5.55 8.43 0.78
CA VAL A 3 6.79 8.28 1.52
C VAL A 3 7.91 7.89 0.56
N VAL A 4 8.98 8.67 0.54
CA VAL A 4 10.18 8.43 -0.26
C VAL A 4 11.32 8.01 0.67
N LEU A 5 11.81 6.78 0.49
CA LEU A 5 12.96 6.28 1.24
C LEU A 5 14.25 6.85 0.66
N THR A 6 15.05 7.52 1.50
CA THR A 6 16.32 8.12 1.10
C THR A 6 17.51 7.43 1.74
N GLU A 7 18.66 7.46 1.06
CA GLU A 7 19.91 6.92 1.58
C GLU A 7 20.67 7.94 2.45
N GLU A 8 20.38 9.23 2.29
CA GLU A 8 21.01 10.33 3.02
C GLU A 8 19.98 10.99 3.97
N PRO A 9 20.40 11.39 5.19
CA PRO A 9 19.48 11.89 6.22
C PRO A 9 18.79 13.22 5.89
N GLU A 10 19.32 14.02 4.96
CA GLU A 10 18.87 15.40 4.71
C GLU A 10 18.35 15.64 3.28
N ASN A 11 18.03 14.59 2.54
CA ASN A 11 17.69 14.73 1.12
C ASN A 11 16.21 15.08 0.90
N GLU A 12 15.74 16.22 1.47
CA GLU A 12 14.41 16.78 1.19
C GLU A 12 14.21 17.11 -0.31
N THR A 13 15.30 17.25 -1.06
CA THR A 13 15.25 17.61 -2.47
C THR A 13 14.62 16.50 -3.30
N ASP A 14 14.82 15.24 -2.92
CA ASP A 14 14.24 14.11 -3.64
C ASP A 14 12.74 13.99 -3.38
N ALA A 15 12.27 14.24 -2.16
CA ALA A 15 10.83 14.25 -1.87
C ALA A 15 10.09 15.35 -2.66
N LYS A 16 10.69 16.55 -2.81
CA LYS A 16 10.07 17.67 -3.55
C LYS A 16 9.84 17.38 -5.04
N ARG A 17 10.60 16.43 -5.62
CA ARG A 17 10.38 15.98 -7.01
C ARG A 17 9.06 15.22 -7.20
N PHE A 18 8.54 14.64 -6.13
CA PHE A 18 7.30 13.83 -6.15
C PHE A 18 6.05 14.61 -5.68
N GLY A 19 6.17 15.91 -5.42
CA GLY A 19 5.06 16.78 -5.07
C GLY A 19 5.03 17.21 -3.60
N SER A 20 4.09 18.12 -3.29
CA SER A 20 3.99 18.77 -1.98
C SER A 20 3.60 17.81 -0.82
N ASN A 21 3.07 16.65 -1.13
CA ASN A 21 2.60 15.66 -0.14
C ASN A 21 3.59 14.49 0.03
N ALA A 22 4.80 14.61 -0.52
CA ALA A 22 5.84 13.60 -0.38
C ALA A 22 6.67 13.86 0.88
N THR A 23 6.89 12.82 1.69
CA THR A 23 7.76 12.84 2.88
C THR A 23 8.99 12.01 2.60
N ALA A 24 10.17 12.62 2.76
CA ALA A 24 11.44 11.89 2.72
C ALA A 24 11.67 11.22 4.08
N VAL A 25 12.00 9.95 4.06
CA VAL A 25 12.30 9.17 5.26
C VAL A 25 13.64 8.50 5.08
N TYR A 26 14.58 8.79 5.99
CA TYR A 26 15.88 8.14 6.00
C TYR A 26 15.73 6.66 6.38
N ARG A 27 16.17 5.77 5.51
CA ARG A 27 15.93 4.33 5.62
C ARG A 27 16.69 3.63 6.74
N TYR A 28 17.85 4.16 7.14
CA TYR A 28 18.74 3.54 8.14
C TYR A 28 18.52 4.10 9.55
N GLN A 29 17.26 4.27 9.96
CA GLN A 29 16.90 4.71 11.29
C GLN A 29 15.94 3.72 11.95
N PRO A 30 15.80 3.75 13.30
CA PRO A 30 14.84 2.89 14.00
C PRO A 30 13.40 3.10 13.54
N MET A 31 12.63 2.02 13.47
CA MET A 31 11.27 2.03 12.95
C MET A 31 10.32 2.96 13.71
N ASP A 32 10.49 3.07 15.05
CA ASP A 32 9.73 3.98 15.90
C ASP A 32 9.96 5.46 15.55
N ARG A 33 11.16 5.80 15.08
CA ARG A 33 11.48 7.14 14.60
C ARG A 33 10.84 7.40 13.24
N ILE A 34 10.93 6.43 12.32
CA ILE A 34 10.25 6.51 11.02
C ILE A 34 8.75 6.71 11.21
N TYR A 35 8.14 5.92 12.10
CA TYR A 35 6.72 6.05 12.41
C TYR A 35 6.37 7.45 12.93
N ARG A 36 7.18 8.00 13.83
CA ARG A 36 6.96 9.34 14.38
C ARG A 36 7.03 10.41 13.30
N GLU A 37 8.04 10.35 12.43
CA GLU A 37 8.20 11.27 11.31
C GLU A 37 7.00 11.18 10.35
N LEU A 38 6.52 9.97 10.05
CA LEU A 38 5.33 9.77 9.24
C LEU A 38 4.08 10.39 9.87
N MET A 39 3.90 10.22 11.17
CA MET A 39 2.75 10.77 11.90
C MET A 39 2.79 12.29 12.03
N GLU A 40 3.99 12.89 12.15
CA GLU A 40 4.16 14.34 12.22
C GLU A 40 3.88 15.03 10.88
N HIS A 41 4.22 14.40 9.76
CA HIS A 41 4.08 14.97 8.42
C HIS A 41 2.81 14.49 7.69
N SER A 42 2.11 13.52 8.25
CA SER A 42 0.82 13.10 7.75
C SER A 42 -0.30 13.78 8.54
N ASP A 43 -1.33 14.26 7.85
CA ASP A 43 -2.60 14.64 8.47
C ASP A 43 -3.35 13.40 9.03
N LEU A 44 -2.65 12.32 9.35
CA LEU A 44 -3.13 11.10 10.01
C LEU A 44 -3.51 11.40 11.47
N GLN A 45 -4.28 12.45 11.67
CA GLN A 45 -5.01 12.62 12.92
C GLN A 45 -6.20 11.67 12.88
N PRO A 46 -6.55 11.01 14.00
CA PRO A 46 -7.75 10.17 14.07
C PRO A 46 -9.00 11.05 13.92
N LYS A 47 -9.21 11.57 12.73
CA LYS A 47 -10.46 12.18 12.35
C LYS A 47 -11.40 11.02 12.04
N LYS A 48 -12.36 10.82 12.91
CA LYS A 48 -13.52 9.96 12.71
C LYS A 48 -14.32 10.45 11.48
N ARG A 49 -13.76 10.19 10.29
CA ARG A 49 -14.42 10.42 9.01
C ARG A 49 -14.96 9.08 8.56
N LEU A 50 -16.27 8.94 8.58
CA LEU A 50 -16.99 7.71 8.24
C LEU A 50 -16.83 7.28 6.77
N ASP A 51 -16.26 8.13 5.91
CA ASP A 51 -16.23 7.90 4.46
C ASP A 51 -14.86 8.17 3.79
N THR A 52 -13.77 8.37 4.56
CA THR A 52 -12.45 8.65 3.99
C THR A 52 -11.38 7.80 4.67
N PHE A 53 -10.49 7.24 3.87
CA PHE A 53 -9.29 6.54 4.30
C PHE A 53 -8.05 7.31 3.81
N ASP A 54 -6.93 7.11 4.50
CA ASP A 54 -5.65 7.66 4.09
C ASP A 54 -4.89 6.66 3.22
N VAL A 55 -4.21 7.15 2.18
CA VAL A 55 -3.38 6.34 1.30
C VAL A 55 -1.92 6.72 1.48
N ILE A 56 -1.08 5.74 1.79
CA ILE A 56 0.36 5.88 1.92
C ILE A 56 1.02 5.09 0.79
N GLY A 57 1.59 5.78 -0.18
CA GLY A 57 2.42 5.16 -1.22
C GLY A 57 3.88 5.08 -0.77
N ILE A 58 4.49 3.90 -0.91
CA ILE A 58 5.90 3.66 -0.63
C ILE A 58 6.59 3.37 -1.95
N TYR A 59 7.55 4.21 -2.30
CA TYR A 59 8.28 4.13 -3.55
C TYR A 59 9.78 4.31 -3.31
N SER A 60 10.60 3.54 -4.01
CA SER A 60 12.05 3.69 -4.01
C SER A 60 12.57 3.87 -5.44
N PRO A 61 13.21 5.00 -5.75
CA PRO A 61 13.75 5.25 -7.10
C PRO A 61 14.95 4.34 -7.42
N VAL A 62 15.55 3.74 -6.40
CA VAL A 62 16.71 2.85 -6.53
C VAL A 62 16.35 1.51 -5.92
N ASN A 63 16.14 0.51 -6.74
CA ASN A 63 15.67 -0.82 -6.34
C ASN A 63 16.74 -1.64 -5.55
N VAL A 64 17.37 -1.02 -4.53
CA VAL A 64 18.48 -1.57 -3.73
C VAL A 64 18.04 -2.01 -2.33
N MET A 65 16.71 -1.91 -2.02
CA MET A 65 16.23 -2.07 -0.65
C MET A 65 15.09 -3.06 -0.53
N PRO A 66 14.98 -3.69 0.63
CA PRO A 66 13.77 -4.40 1.03
C PRO A 66 12.61 -3.41 1.28
N LYS A 67 12.19 -2.69 0.21
CA LYS A 67 11.09 -1.73 0.24
C LYS A 67 9.82 -2.39 0.75
N THR A 68 9.55 -3.61 0.29
CA THR A 68 8.42 -4.44 0.71
C THR A 68 8.47 -4.75 2.21
N GLU A 69 9.63 -5.12 2.77
CA GLU A 69 9.76 -5.33 4.21
C GLU A 69 9.50 -4.03 5.00
N PHE A 70 9.97 -2.90 4.49
CA PHE A 70 9.69 -1.60 5.08
C PHE A 70 8.20 -1.28 5.05
N ALA A 71 7.52 -1.49 3.92
CA ALA A 71 6.10 -1.29 3.75
C ALA A 71 5.28 -2.15 4.71
N LEU A 72 5.63 -3.44 4.83
CA LEU A 72 4.99 -4.37 5.77
C LEU A 72 5.22 -3.99 7.24
N ASN A 73 6.42 -3.51 7.59
CA ASN A 73 6.69 -3.04 8.95
C ASN A 73 5.87 -1.79 9.30
N ILE A 74 5.72 -0.83 8.36
CA ILE A 74 4.81 0.31 8.54
C ILE A 74 3.36 -0.17 8.68
N ALA A 75 2.92 -1.10 7.83
CA ALA A 75 1.58 -1.69 7.91
C ALA A 75 1.34 -2.31 9.30
N LYS A 76 2.31 -3.04 9.83
CA LYS A 76 2.23 -3.68 11.15
C LYS A 76 2.11 -2.66 12.28
N VAL A 77 2.93 -1.62 12.28
CA VAL A 77 2.85 -0.57 13.31
C VAL A 77 1.52 0.16 13.25
N LEU A 78 1.02 0.46 12.05
CA LEU A 78 -0.27 1.11 11.86
C LEU A 78 -1.44 0.21 12.23
N SER A 79 -1.35 -1.11 11.99
CA SER A 79 -2.43 -2.05 12.29
C SER A 79 -2.75 -2.18 13.78
N GLU A 80 -1.86 -1.74 14.68
CA GLU A 80 -2.13 -1.66 16.11
C GLU A 80 -3.25 -0.66 16.46
N LYS A 81 -3.51 0.32 15.59
CA LYS A 81 -4.45 1.43 15.85
C LYS A 81 -5.50 1.62 14.78
N TYR A 82 -5.21 1.19 13.56
CA TYR A 82 -6.04 1.43 12.38
C TYR A 82 -6.33 0.12 11.67
N LYS A 83 -7.44 0.08 10.94
CA LYS A 83 -7.71 -1.01 10.01
C LYS A 83 -6.93 -0.78 8.73
N VAL A 84 -5.88 -1.56 8.52
CA VAL A 84 -4.90 -1.39 7.45
C VAL A 84 -5.13 -2.39 6.33
N LEU A 85 -5.06 -1.92 5.09
CA LEU A 85 -4.93 -2.75 3.90
C LEU A 85 -3.58 -2.49 3.23
N TYR A 86 -2.84 -3.54 2.96
CA TYR A 86 -1.61 -3.50 2.18
C TYR A 86 -1.87 -4.03 0.77
N ILE A 87 -1.42 -3.29 -0.25
CA ILE A 87 -1.50 -3.69 -1.66
C ILE A 87 -0.12 -3.49 -2.29
N ASN A 88 0.40 -4.55 -2.89
CA ASN A 88 1.67 -4.51 -3.63
C ASN A 88 1.39 -4.40 -5.13
N PHE A 89 1.94 -3.35 -5.75
CA PHE A 89 1.86 -3.10 -7.19
C PHE A 89 3.20 -3.30 -7.91
N GLU A 90 4.16 -3.94 -7.26
CA GLU A 90 5.41 -4.31 -7.92
C GLU A 90 5.20 -5.48 -8.89
N GLU A 91 5.84 -5.39 -10.04
CA GLU A 91 5.87 -6.49 -11.02
C GLU A 91 6.58 -7.74 -10.48
N PHE A 92 7.56 -7.56 -9.59
CA PHE A 92 8.35 -8.62 -8.95
C PHE A 92 8.51 -8.33 -7.47
N SER A 93 7.54 -8.72 -6.66
CA SER A 93 7.48 -8.29 -5.27
C SER A 93 8.32 -9.12 -4.31
N GLY A 94 8.67 -10.36 -4.63
CA GLY A 94 9.24 -11.31 -3.65
C GLY A 94 8.35 -11.55 -2.40
N LEU A 95 7.11 -11.08 -2.42
CA LEU A 95 6.19 -11.13 -1.27
C LEU A 95 5.80 -12.57 -0.92
N ASP A 96 5.84 -13.48 -1.89
CA ASP A 96 5.53 -14.89 -1.72
C ASP A 96 6.49 -15.59 -0.74
N GLU A 97 7.72 -15.07 -0.60
CA GLU A 97 8.69 -15.56 0.38
C GLU A 97 8.37 -15.09 1.80
N ILE A 98 7.65 -13.99 1.94
CA ILE A 98 7.33 -13.33 3.23
C ILE A 98 5.92 -13.72 3.68
N LEU A 99 4.96 -13.71 2.75
CA LEU A 99 3.56 -14.02 3.00
C LEU A 99 3.20 -15.33 2.30
N VAL A 100 3.20 -16.42 3.05
CA VAL A 100 2.82 -17.74 2.52
C VAL A 100 1.33 -17.73 2.17
N SER A 101 1.01 -17.59 0.90
CA SER A 101 -0.35 -17.78 0.39
C SER A 101 -0.52 -19.23 -0.08
N THR A 102 -1.56 -19.89 0.41
CA THR A 102 -1.94 -21.25 -0.05
C THR A 102 -2.96 -21.21 -1.19
N ASP A 103 -3.44 -20.04 -1.52
CA ASP A 103 -4.50 -19.83 -2.51
C ASP A 103 -3.96 -19.11 -3.74
N ASP A 104 -4.41 -19.52 -4.92
CA ASP A 104 -4.03 -18.95 -6.22
C ASP A 104 -4.74 -17.62 -6.54
N ILE A 105 -5.48 -17.03 -5.58
CA ILE A 105 -6.24 -15.79 -5.78
C ILE A 105 -5.35 -14.58 -5.48
N THR A 106 -5.19 -13.71 -6.46
CA THR A 106 -4.20 -12.63 -6.47
C THR A 106 -4.82 -11.27 -6.79
N LEU A 107 -3.98 -10.24 -6.84
CA LEU A 107 -4.35 -8.90 -7.31
C LEU A 107 -4.85 -8.91 -8.77
N SER A 108 -4.36 -9.84 -9.60
CA SER A 108 -4.85 -10.02 -10.97
C SER A 108 -6.35 -10.35 -10.98
N ASP A 109 -6.79 -11.23 -10.09
CA ASP A 109 -8.22 -11.58 -9.95
C ASP A 109 -9.04 -10.39 -9.45
N ALA A 110 -8.52 -9.67 -8.46
CA ALA A 110 -9.19 -8.48 -7.92
C ALA A 110 -9.40 -7.41 -8.99
N LEU A 111 -8.35 -7.12 -9.78
CA LEU A 111 -8.41 -6.19 -10.91
C LEU A 111 -9.34 -6.68 -12.01
N TYR A 112 -9.33 -7.96 -12.30
CA TYR A 112 -10.25 -8.57 -13.27
C TYR A 112 -11.71 -8.41 -12.83
N TYR A 113 -12.05 -8.70 -11.56
CA TYR A 113 -13.41 -8.51 -11.04
C TYR A 113 -13.82 -7.04 -11.06
N TYR A 114 -12.90 -6.14 -10.72
CA TYR A 114 -13.14 -4.70 -10.78
C TYR A 114 -13.49 -4.23 -12.19
N ARG A 115 -12.75 -4.67 -13.21
CA ARG A 115 -12.99 -4.30 -14.61
C ARG A 115 -14.33 -4.82 -15.15
N GLN A 116 -14.80 -5.95 -14.66
CA GLN A 116 -16.06 -6.53 -15.12
C GLN A 116 -17.30 -5.75 -14.69
N GLN A 117 -17.21 -4.91 -13.66
CA GLN A 117 -18.30 -4.06 -13.14
C GLN A 117 -19.64 -4.77 -12.98
N ARG A 118 -19.64 -6.08 -12.64
CA ARG A 118 -20.86 -6.86 -12.42
C ARG A 118 -21.40 -6.58 -11.02
N ASP A 119 -22.70 -6.84 -10.81
CA ASP A 119 -23.39 -6.60 -9.54
C ASP A 119 -22.69 -7.21 -8.30
N ASN A 120 -21.95 -8.31 -8.47
CA ASN A 120 -21.22 -8.98 -7.40
C ASN A 120 -19.69 -8.70 -7.41
N ALA A 121 -19.23 -7.71 -8.18
CA ALA A 121 -17.79 -7.41 -8.30
C ALA A 121 -17.17 -7.04 -6.95
N ALA A 122 -17.84 -6.19 -6.16
CA ALA A 122 -17.37 -5.78 -4.85
C ALA A 122 -17.18 -6.99 -3.90
N GLU A 123 -18.15 -7.90 -3.85
CA GLU A 123 -18.07 -9.12 -3.02
C GLU A 123 -16.88 -10.00 -3.44
N LYS A 124 -16.68 -10.18 -4.75
CA LYS A 124 -15.56 -10.97 -5.27
C LYS A 124 -14.21 -10.34 -4.95
N ILE A 125 -14.09 -9.01 -5.13
CA ILE A 125 -12.87 -8.27 -4.76
C ILE A 125 -12.60 -8.44 -3.25
N MET A 126 -13.64 -8.30 -2.42
CA MET A 126 -13.48 -8.51 -0.96
C MET A 126 -13.06 -9.94 -0.63
N GLY A 127 -13.44 -10.91 -1.46
CA GLY A 127 -13.02 -12.32 -1.35
C GLY A 127 -11.54 -12.56 -1.65
N THR A 128 -10.86 -11.65 -2.35
CA THR A 128 -9.41 -11.76 -2.62
C THR A 128 -8.53 -11.31 -1.44
N ILE A 129 -9.13 -10.59 -0.47
CA ILE A 129 -8.39 -10.04 0.66
C ILE A 129 -8.10 -11.15 1.68
N ARG A 130 -6.85 -11.22 2.11
CA ARG A 130 -6.32 -12.11 3.14
C ARG A 130 -5.92 -11.30 4.36
N SER A 131 -5.73 -11.96 5.49
CA SER A 131 -5.27 -11.31 6.72
C SER A 131 -4.13 -12.12 7.33
N VAL A 132 -3.07 -11.43 7.75
CA VAL A 132 -1.94 -11.98 8.48
C VAL A 132 -1.46 -10.97 9.53
N ASP A 133 -1.25 -11.42 10.75
CA ASP A 133 -0.75 -10.60 11.87
C ASP A 133 -1.51 -9.25 12.07
N GLY A 134 -2.81 -9.22 11.77
CA GLY A 134 -3.65 -8.03 11.90
C GLY A 134 -3.59 -7.06 10.72
N ILE A 135 -2.89 -7.42 9.65
CA ILE A 135 -2.81 -6.67 8.39
C ILE A 135 -3.66 -7.40 7.36
N ASP A 136 -4.61 -6.69 6.75
CA ASP A 136 -5.29 -7.18 5.57
C ASP A 136 -4.41 -6.91 4.34
N TYR A 137 -4.34 -7.85 3.41
CA TYR A 137 -3.56 -7.70 2.18
C TYR A 137 -4.24 -8.40 0.99
N ILE A 138 -3.87 -7.97 -0.22
CA ILE A 138 -4.18 -8.69 -1.46
C ILE A 138 -2.86 -9.31 -1.95
N ALA A 139 -2.88 -10.62 -2.23
CA ALA A 139 -1.70 -11.31 -2.75
C ALA A 139 -1.21 -10.65 -4.05
N PRO A 140 0.11 -10.51 -4.28
CA PRO A 140 0.66 -9.83 -5.43
C PRO A 140 0.24 -10.50 -6.75
N VAL A 141 0.45 -9.82 -7.86
CA VAL A 141 0.23 -10.42 -9.18
C VAL A 141 1.20 -11.56 -9.42
N MET A 142 0.77 -12.58 -10.14
CA MET A 142 1.66 -13.66 -10.58
C MET A 142 2.36 -13.33 -11.90
N CYS A 143 1.84 -12.38 -12.67
CA CYS A 143 2.35 -11.99 -13.97
C CYS A 143 2.47 -10.47 -14.04
N ALA A 144 3.67 -9.96 -14.33
CA ALA A 144 3.96 -8.54 -14.42
C ALA A 144 3.06 -7.81 -15.44
N GLU A 145 2.68 -8.50 -16.52
CA GLU A 145 1.80 -7.96 -17.54
C GLU A 145 0.42 -7.55 -17.01
N ASP A 146 -0.07 -8.21 -15.95
CA ASP A 146 -1.40 -7.93 -15.39
C ASP A 146 -1.50 -6.51 -14.79
N ILE A 147 -0.38 -5.96 -14.31
CA ILE A 147 -0.30 -4.58 -13.82
C ILE A 147 0.03 -3.61 -14.95
N SER A 148 0.95 -3.96 -15.84
CA SER A 148 1.48 -3.05 -16.86
C SER A 148 0.42 -2.53 -17.84
N TYR A 149 -0.69 -3.26 -18.01
CA TYR A 149 -1.84 -2.84 -18.82
C TYR A 149 -2.93 -2.07 -18.05
N VAL A 150 -2.72 -1.79 -16.75
CA VAL A 150 -3.71 -1.05 -15.96
C VAL A 150 -3.38 0.43 -15.99
N GLU A 151 -4.31 1.24 -16.47
CA GLU A 151 -4.16 2.69 -16.47
C GLU A 151 -4.18 3.25 -15.04
N SER A 152 -3.44 4.34 -14.81
CA SER A 152 -3.31 4.96 -13.47
C SER A 152 -4.65 5.34 -12.86
N GLU A 153 -5.58 5.84 -13.66
CA GLU A 153 -6.94 6.19 -13.22
C GLU A 153 -7.75 4.96 -12.78
N GLN A 154 -7.52 3.82 -13.42
CA GLN A 154 -8.16 2.56 -13.03
C GLN A 154 -7.62 2.05 -11.69
N LEU A 155 -6.30 2.18 -11.45
CA LEU A 155 -5.69 1.83 -10.17
C LEU A 155 -6.21 2.71 -9.02
N VAL A 156 -6.28 4.02 -9.24
CA VAL A 156 -6.84 4.95 -8.24
C VAL A 156 -8.29 4.58 -7.91
N SER A 157 -9.12 4.37 -8.94
CA SER A 157 -10.53 4.02 -8.76
C SER A 157 -10.71 2.65 -8.10
N PHE A 158 -9.83 1.68 -8.38
CA PHE A 158 -9.79 0.38 -7.72
C PHE A 158 -9.49 0.52 -6.22
N VAL A 159 -8.43 1.26 -5.86
CA VAL A 159 -8.05 1.52 -4.46
C VAL A 159 -9.19 2.20 -3.71
N GLU A 160 -9.86 3.19 -4.33
CA GLU A 160 -11.04 3.83 -3.74
C GLU A 160 -12.20 2.86 -3.53
N CYS A 161 -12.47 1.98 -4.49
CA CYS A 161 -13.50 0.97 -4.40
C CYS A 161 -13.25 0.04 -3.21
N VAL A 162 -12.03 -0.48 -3.09
CA VAL A 162 -11.64 -1.40 -2.01
C VAL A 162 -11.70 -0.71 -0.64
N GLY A 163 -11.14 0.51 -0.54
CA GLY A 163 -11.09 1.27 0.69
C GLY A 163 -12.46 1.57 1.28
N LYS A 164 -13.40 1.97 0.44
CA LYS A 164 -14.79 2.31 0.85
C LYS A 164 -15.59 1.08 1.31
N ASN A 165 -15.41 -0.07 0.64
CA ASN A 165 -16.26 -1.25 0.88
C ASN A 165 -16.03 -1.94 2.23
N LYS A 166 -14.79 -1.99 2.74
CA LYS A 166 -14.48 -2.65 4.02
C LYS A 166 -14.21 -1.70 5.19
N GLY A 167 -14.30 -0.39 4.95
CA GLY A 167 -14.07 0.63 5.99
C GLY A 167 -12.63 0.59 6.49
N TYR A 168 -11.65 0.48 5.57
CA TYR A 168 -10.25 0.68 5.89
C TYR A 168 -10.01 2.14 6.29
N GLU A 169 -9.10 2.33 7.23
CA GLU A 169 -8.69 3.66 7.69
C GLU A 169 -7.38 4.07 7.02
N VAL A 170 -6.53 3.09 6.71
CA VAL A 170 -5.26 3.31 6.01
C VAL A 170 -5.08 2.25 4.93
N ILE A 171 -4.65 2.68 3.74
CA ILE A 171 -4.22 1.80 2.66
C ILE A 171 -2.75 2.09 2.35
N ILE A 172 -1.92 1.06 2.38
CA ILE A 172 -0.50 1.14 2.02
C ILE A 172 -0.33 0.56 0.63
N LEU A 173 0.26 1.37 -0.26
CA LEU A 173 0.60 0.97 -1.61
C LEU A 173 2.11 0.83 -1.73
N ASP A 174 2.59 -0.36 -2.04
CA ASP A 174 3.97 -0.66 -2.36
C ASP A 174 4.15 -0.55 -3.88
N LEU A 175 4.91 0.47 -4.35
CA LEU A 175 4.95 0.94 -5.74
C LEU A 175 6.33 0.74 -6.36
#